data_d0a0a94037e984705aebd663b9597649
#
_entry.id   d0a0a94037e984705aebd663b9597649
#
_cell.length_a   1.000
_cell.length_b   1.000
_cell.length_c   1.000
_cell.angle_alpha   90.00
_cell.angle_beta   90.00
_cell.angle_gamma   90.00
#
_symmetry.space_group_name_H-M   'P 1'
#
loop_
_entity.id
_entity.type
_entity.pdbx_description
1 polymer ?
#
loop_
_entity_poly.entity_id
_entity_poly.type
_entity_poly.pdbx_seq_one_letter_code
_entity_poly.pdbx_strand_id
1 'polypeptide(L)'
;MMKLKRPVAALLAAVLLLGLLAGCHRENGVSFRVAMGSVPATLDPALAATDEEKTVVSHLFENLMKLQSDGSGGTTAVNGVARSYQCDTTAEGQETYTFKLRSSAAWSDGTKVTAQDFVYAWKRLVDPLTGSKNARILDMVAGYSAARTGEDALQVSAPDDETFVVVLSGRCPYFIDSVCTAAATMPVQSAAAAQENWSMSPDTLVTNGPYTVASWENDTMLLQQTDGYHDARRLGPMSISFRFTADAKTANSLFEKGDADFVLGLTDEAVAKKIDSWMPDYYPETSVVLLNQLSDLTSNENVRRAMGLVIDRNAIAELLGSRTHLAAEGLVTWGIRSTTGGQFRDFGSAVDNDSENYEKNCQTAQELMEEAGYTATKLKSLTPVIMLYESDGTADSLALLLQKTWKEKLGLSVTLKGVSSEEITQALERGEYTLAALRVTSDRNDATGFLNRWRMGEEDNYANFTSSAYDMLLRVAAVSASQEARDAYLEDAERLLIEKGNVIPMYCSTRSWSLSESFAGVFGDGLGRYFFTGVHKASK
;
A
#
# COMPACT_ATOMS: atom_id res chain seq x y z
N MET A 1 40.17 33.32 63.30
CA MET A 1 39.73 33.66 61.97
C MET A 1 40.24 32.63 60.96
N MET A 2 39.50 32.29 59.96
CA MET A 2 39.77 31.31 58.88
C MET A 2 39.52 29.83 59.22
N LYS A 3 38.32 29.37 58.77
CA LYS A 3 38.10 28.02 58.20
C LYS A 3 36.64 27.81 57.74
N LEU A 4 36.01 28.87 57.14
CA LEU A 4 34.63 28.75 56.67
C LEU A 4 34.46 28.94 55.15
N LYS A 5 35.54 28.84 54.35
CA LYS A 5 35.48 29.10 52.91
C LYS A 5 35.47 27.83 52.03
N ARG A 6 35.71 26.65 52.56
CA ARG A 6 35.71 25.39 51.77
C ARG A 6 34.34 24.77 51.54
N PRO A 7 33.38 24.75 52.51
CA PRO A 7 32.08 24.13 52.23
C PRO A 7 31.19 24.95 51.28
N VAL A 8 31.32 26.30 51.25
CA VAL A 8 30.54 27.17 50.36
C VAL A 8 30.97 27.02 48.90
N ALA A 9 32.28 26.88 48.63
CA ALA A 9 32.78 26.63 47.28
C ALA A 9 32.38 25.24 46.76
N ALA A 10 32.32 24.22 47.60
CA ALA A 10 31.84 22.87 47.23
C ALA A 10 30.33 22.84 46.97
N LEU A 11 29.53 23.63 47.72
CA LEU A 11 28.11 23.75 47.54
C LEU A 11 27.78 24.54 46.23
N LEU A 12 28.53 25.60 45.92
CA LEU A 12 28.39 26.35 44.66
C LEU A 12 28.81 25.50 43.43
N ALA A 13 29.85 24.67 43.56
CA ALA A 13 30.26 23.74 42.50
C ALA A 13 29.23 22.63 42.30
N ALA A 14 28.61 22.11 43.36
CA ALA A 14 27.54 21.11 43.29
C ALA A 14 26.25 21.68 42.67
N VAL A 15 25.90 22.94 42.99
CA VAL A 15 24.75 23.66 42.38
C VAL A 15 25.02 23.99 40.91
N LEU A 16 26.26 24.31 40.51
CA LEU A 16 26.64 24.51 39.11
C LEU A 16 26.70 23.18 38.34
N LEU A 17 27.11 22.06 38.95
CA LEU A 17 27.05 20.75 38.34
C LEU A 17 25.61 20.22 38.23
N LEU A 18 24.74 20.50 39.18
CA LEU A 18 23.31 20.21 39.09
C LEU A 18 22.60 21.08 38.06
N GLY A 19 23.05 22.31 37.83
CA GLY A 19 22.58 23.20 36.78
C GLY A 19 23.04 22.77 35.37
N LEU A 20 24.18 22.07 35.27
CA LEU A 20 24.66 21.50 34.00
C LEU A 20 24.03 20.13 33.65
N LEU A 21 23.46 19.44 34.64
CA LEU A 21 22.65 18.22 34.44
C LEU A 21 21.17 18.55 34.15
N ALA A 22 20.73 19.80 34.35
CA ALA A 22 19.49 20.32 33.78
C ALA A 22 19.73 20.74 32.32
N GLY A 23 20.50 19.91 31.58
CA GLY A 23 20.75 20.05 30.17
C GLY A 23 19.45 19.90 29.41
N CYS A 24 19.04 20.99 28.78
CA CYS A 24 18.11 21.10 27.67
C CYS A 24 16.97 20.08 27.68
N HIS A 25 16.12 20.08 28.69
CA HIS A 25 14.74 19.66 28.48
C HIS A 25 14.16 20.70 27.49
N ARG A 26 13.93 20.27 26.27
CA ARG A 26 13.10 20.98 25.31
C ARG A 26 11.70 21.02 25.93
N GLU A 27 11.41 22.03 26.76
CA GLU A 27 10.13 22.22 27.45
C GLU A 27 9.03 22.59 26.48
N ASN A 28 8.77 21.86 25.42
CA ASN A 28 7.57 21.96 24.56
C ASN A 28 7.50 20.80 23.55
N GLY A 29 7.93 19.62 23.92
CA GLY A 29 7.77 18.47 23.04
C GLY A 29 6.30 18.05 22.92
N VAL A 30 5.80 18.00 21.70
CA VAL A 30 4.46 17.49 21.41
C VAL A 30 4.45 15.98 21.66
N SER A 31 3.53 15.49 22.49
CA SER A 31 3.12 14.10 22.52
C SER A 31 1.90 13.94 21.62
N PHE A 32 1.91 12.96 20.72
CA PHE A 32 0.86 12.76 19.74
C PHE A 32 0.24 11.38 19.90
N ARG A 33 -1.09 11.30 19.96
CA ARG A 33 -1.83 10.06 20.24
C ARG A 33 -2.62 9.63 19.02
N VAL A 34 -2.41 8.39 18.58
CA VAL A 34 -2.97 7.79 17.36
C VAL A 34 -3.87 6.62 17.73
N ALA A 35 -5.11 6.61 17.27
CA ALA A 35 -5.99 5.46 17.31
C ALA A 35 -6.12 4.91 15.88
N MET A 36 -5.68 3.65 15.67
CA MET A 36 -5.77 3.01 14.35
C MET A 36 -5.76 1.49 14.48
N GLY A 37 -6.39 0.84 13.54
CA GLY A 37 -6.41 -0.57 13.18
C GLY A 37 -5.94 -1.61 14.20
N SER A 38 -5.46 -2.73 13.69
CA SER A 38 -5.04 -3.86 14.53
C SER A 38 -3.61 -3.72 15.04
N VAL A 39 -3.31 -4.42 16.13
CA VAL A 39 -1.94 -4.53 16.64
C VAL A 39 -1.04 -5.12 15.53
N PRO A 40 0.12 -4.50 15.23
CA PRO A 40 1.06 -5.05 14.26
C PRO A 40 1.46 -6.50 14.61
N ALA A 41 1.39 -7.38 13.62
CA ALA A 41 1.87 -8.74 13.75
C ALA A 41 3.40 -8.82 13.60
N THR A 42 4.00 -7.80 12.97
CA THR A 42 5.44 -7.68 12.77
C THR A 42 5.86 -6.23 12.57
N LEU A 43 7.11 -5.90 12.93
CA LEU A 43 7.78 -4.66 12.57
C LEU A 43 8.93 -4.92 11.59
N ASP A 44 8.96 -6.07 10.93
CA ASP A 44 9.88 -6.38 9.85
C ASP A 44 9.45 -5.66 8.55
N PRO A 45 10.26 -4.75 8.00
CA PRO A 45 9.92 -4.02 6.77
C PRO A 45 9.50 -4.93 5.62
N ALA A 46 10.19 -6.05 5.41
CA ALA A 46 9.90 -6.98 4.32
C ALA A 46 8.55 -7.70 4.47
N LEU A 47 8.06 -7.88 5.70
CA LEU A 47 6.84 -8.64 6.02
C LEU A 47 5.65 -7.75 6.38
N ALA A 48 5.85 -6.45 6.65
CA ALA A 48 4.80 -5.51 6.98
C ALA A 48 3.76 -5.44 5.85
N ALA A 49 2.55 -5.91 6.10
CA ALA A 49 1.49 -6.07 5.11
C ALA A 49 0.34 -5.08 5.33
N THR A 50 -0.02 -4.82 6.59
CA THR A 50 -1.13 -3.91 6.92
C THR A 50 -0.70 -2.45 6.94
N ASP A 51 -1.67 -1.53 6.87
CA ASP A 51 -1.41 -0.10 6.89
C ASP A 51 -0.80 0.34 8.23
N GLU A 52 -1.22 -0.30 9.33
CA GLU A 52 -0.67 -0.09 10.67
C GLU A 52 0.80 -0.48 10.74
N GLU A 53 1.13 -1.69 10.26
CA GLU A 53 2.51 -2.19 10.22
C GLU A 53 3.40 -1.27 9.38
N LYS A 54 2.98 -0.94 8.15
CA LYS A 54 3.70 -0.04 7.24
C LYS A 54 3.86 1.37 7.83
N THR A 55 2.81 1.87 8.51
CA THR A 55 2.86 3.18 9.19
C THR A 55 3.87 3.16 10.31
N VAL A 56 3.81 2.19 11.24
CA VAL A 56 4.75 2.10 12.36
C VAL A 56 6.18 1.89 11.84
N VAL A 57 6.39 0.96 10.89
CA VAL A 57 7.70 0.70 10.26
C VAL A 57 8.29 1.98 9.64
N SER A 58 7.46 2.81 8.99
CA SER A 58 7.90 4.08 8.40
C SER A 58 8.34 5.15 9.42
N HIS A 59 8.04 4.97 10.70
CA HIS A 59 8.56 5.81 11.79
C HIS A 59 9.82 5.21 12.44
N LEU A 60 10.00 3.89 12.34
CA LEU A 60 11.12 3.17 12.95
C LEU A 60 12.32 3.04 12.03
N PHE A 61 12.08 3.00 10.72
CA PHE A 61 13.13 2.87 9.71
C PHE A 61 13.11 4.06 8.75
N GLU A 62 14.24 4.36 8.16
CA GLU A 62 14.39 5.35 7.09
C GLU A 62 15.00 4.68 5.85
N ASN A 63 14.36 4.91 4.71
CA ASN A 63 14.78 4.38 3.42
C ASN A 63 15.81 5.28 2.71
N LEU A 64 16.23 4.92 1.50
CA LEU A 64 17.08 5.76 0.61
C LEU A 64 16.48 7.16 0.46
N MET A 65 15.19 7.22 0.16
CA MET A 65 14.39 8.45 0.10
C MET A 65 13.28 8.39 1.16
N LYS A 66 12.74 9.54 1.53
CA LYS A 66 11.58 9.66 2.43
C LYS A 66 10.53 10.59 1.84
N LEU A 67 9.27 10.37 2.21
CA LEU A 67 8.17 11.23 1.78
C LEU A 67 8.06 12.47 2.67
N GLN A 68 7.69 13.56 2.06
CA GLN A 68 7.35 14.82 2.71
C GLN A 68 6.05 15.36 2.07
N SER A 69 5.18 15.99 2.86
CA SER A 69 4.03 16.69 2.31
C SER A 69 4.50 17.82 1.37
N ASP A 70 3.86 17.94 0.22
CA ASP A 70 4.08 19.03 -0.73
C ASP A 70 3.27 20.30 -0.41
N GLY A 71 2.45 20.25 0.66
CA GLY A 71 1.58 21.34 1.11
C GLY A 71 0.28 21.49 0.31
N SER A 72 0.06 20.69 -0.73
CA SER A 72 -1.16 20.69 -1.57
C SER A 72 -2.04 19.46 -1.36
N GLY A 73 -1.71 18.63 -0.36
CA GLY A 73 -2.37 17.34 -0.08
C GLY A 73 -1.67 16.14 -0.72
N GLY A 74 -0.61 16.37 -1.50
CA GLY A 74 0.25 15.34 -2.07
C GLY A 74 1.54 15.13 -1.30
N THR A 75 2.42 14.29 -1.86
CA THR A 75 3.73 14.00 -1.31
C THR A 75 4.83 14.13 -2.36
N THR A 76 6.03 14.44 -1.91
CA THR A 76 7.25 14.44 -2.72
C THR A 76 8.34 13.64 -2.02
N ALA A 77 9.15 12.91 -2.79
CA ALA A 77 10.32 12.22 -2.25
C ALA A 77 11.47 13.20 -2.04
N VAL A 78 12.06 13.14 -0.87
CA VAL A 78 13.27 13.88 -0.50
C VAL A 78 14.34 12.92 -0.01
N ASN A 79 15.58 13.38 0.05
CA ASN A 79 16.70 12.56 0.51
C ASN A 79 16.48 12.05 1.96
N GLY A 80 16.47 10.74 2.13
CA GLY A 80 16.49 10.03 3.39
C GLY A 80 17.92 9.65 3.80
N VAL A 81 18.20 8.33 3.91
CA VAL A 81 19.55 7.80 4.15
C VAL A 81 20.49 8.17 3.01
N ALA A 82 20.00 8.22 1.77
CA ALA A 82 20.78 8.74 0.66
C ALA A 82 20.91 10.27 0.74
N ARG A 83 22.13 10.79 0.58
CA ARG A 83 22.40 12.24 0.44
C ARG A 83 22.26 12.73 -1.00
N SER A 84 22.42 11.83 -1.97
CA SER A 84 22.28 12.10 -3.41
C SER A 84 22.13 10.80 -4.18
N TYR A 85 21.62 10.89 -5.38
CA TYR A 85 21.63 9.81 -6.36
C TYR A 85 21.89 10.33 -7.76
N GLN A 86 22.30 9.42 -8.66
CA GLN A 86 22.45 9.63 -10.10
C GLN A 86 21.75 8.48 -10.81
N CYS A 87 21.13 8.77 -11.95
CA CYS A 87 20.56 7.77 -12.85
C CYS A 87 21.25 7.87 -14.20
N ASP A 88 21.81 6.75 -14.64
CA ASP A 88 22.38 6.58 -15.99
C ASP A 88 21.45 5.68 -16.79
N THR A 89 21.07 6.11 -18.01
CA THR A 89 20.13 5.37 -18.87
C THR A 89 20.85 4.95 -20.15
N THR A 90 20.79 3.66 -20.50
CA THR A 90 21.32 3.14 -21.75
C THR A 90 20.44 3.51 -22.94
N ALA A 91 20.95 3.30 -24.16
CA ALA A 91 20.19 3.52 -25.41
C ALA A 91 18.93 2.63 -25.49
N GLU A 92 18.98 1.44 -24.88
CA GLU A 92 17.89 0.47 -24.81
C GLU A 92 16.87 0.79 -23.70
N GLY A 93 17.13 1.84 -22.88
CA GLY A 93 16.24 2.30 -21.83
C GLY A 93 16.46 1.63 -20.46
N GLN A 94 17.50 0.82 -20.30
CA GLN A 94 17.87 0.28 -18.99
C GLN A 94 18.41 1.41 -18.10
N GLU A 95 17.95 1.49 -16.86
CA GLU A 95 18.36 2.51 -15.90
C GLU A 95 19.25 1.89 -14.81
N THR A 96 20.32 2.63 -14.46
CA THR A 96 21.18 2.30 -13.32
C THR A 96 21.19 3.47 -12.36
N TYR A 97 20.70 3.24 -11.16
CA TYR A 97 20.73 4.22 -10.08
C TYR A 97 21.92 3.97 -9.17
N THR A 98 22.67 5.02 -8.89
CA THR A 98 23.79 5.03 -7.93
C THR A 98 23.48 6.01 -6.80
N PHE A 99 23.22 5.48 -5.60
CA PHE A 99 22.95 6.27 -4.40
C PHE A 99 24.23 6.44 -3.57
N LYS A 100 24.44 7.66 -3.04
CA LYS A 100 25.48 7.95 -2.06
C LYS A 100 24.84 8.16 -0.69
N LEU A 101 25.16 7.30 0.26
CA LEU A 101 24.61 7.33 1.60
C LEU A 101 25.25 8.43 2.46
N ARG A 102 24.54 8.84 3.51
CA ARG A 102 25.04 9.77 4.52
C ARG A 102 25.97 9.04 5.47
N SER A 103 27.15 9.56 5.72
CA SER A 103 28.05 9.02 6.75
C SER A 103 27.52 9.18 8.19
N SER A 104 26.51 10.02 8.37
CA SER A 104 25.83 10.26 9.65
C SER A 104 24.61 9.35 9.90
N ALA A 105 24.22 8.50 8.94
CA ALA A 105 23.16 7.54 9.14
C ALA A 105 23.65 6.41 10.06
N ALA A 106 22.92 6.16 11.15
CA ALA A 106 23.28 5.17 12.14
C ALA A 106 22.07 4.36 12.57
N TRP A 107 22.32 3.14 12.99
CA TRP A 107 21.38 2.28 13.67
C TRP A 107 21.18 2.72 15.13
N SER A 108 20.10 2.32 15.75
CA SER A 108 19.79 2.65 17.15
C SER A 108 20.79 2.06 18.16
N ASP A 109 21.58 1.07 17.75
CA ASP A 109 22.69 0.50 18.54
C ASP A 109 24.00 1.29 18.38
N GLY A 110 23.99 2.38 17.59
CA GLY A 110 25.14 3.24 17.32
C GLY A 110 26.05 2.79 16.17
N THR A 111 25.79 1.64 15.55
CA THR A 111 26.53 1.20 14.35
C THR A 111 26.11 1.99 13.12
N LYS A 112 26.96 2.05 12.08
CA LYS A 112 26.67 2.79 10.86
C LYS A 112 25.68 2.02 9.98
N VAL A 113 24.77 2.75 9.34
CA VAL A 113 24.00 2.23 8.20
C VAL A 113 24.90 2.22 6.96
N THR A 114 24.99 1.07 6.31
CA THR A 114 25.83 0.86 5.14
C THR A 114 25.01 0.48 3.90
N ALA A 115 25.63 0.56 2.73
CA ALA A 115 25.01 0.11 1.49
C ALA A 115 24.77 -1.41 1.47
N GLN A 116 25.54 -2.19 2.23
CA GLN A 116 25.34 -3.63 2.39
C GLN A 116 24.02 -3.96 3.11
N ASP A 117 23.54 -3.09 4.02
CA ASP A 117 22.26 -3.27 4.69
C ASP A 117 21.10 -3.18 3.68
N PHE A 118 21.20 -2.29 2.68
CA PHE A 118 20.23 -2.22 1.58
C PHE A 118 20.32 -3.44 0.65
N VAL A 119 21.52 -3.87 0.27
CA VAL A 119 21.72 -5.09 -0.54
C VAL A 119 21.11 -6.29 0.15
N TYR A 120 21.38 -6.46 1.45
CA TYR A 120 20.82 -7.53 2.25
C TYR A 120 19.29 -7.48 2.30
N ALA A 121 18.73 -6.30 2.63
CA ALA A 121 17.30 -6.11 2.75
C ALA A 121 16.56 -6.40 1.44
N TRP A 122 17.05 -5.90 0.29
CA TRP A 122 16.40 -6.08 -1.00
C TRP A 122 16.50 -7.52 -1.51
N LYS A 123 17.64 -8.19 -1.32
CA LYS A 123 17.78 -9.63 -1.64
C LYS A 123 16.87 -10.47 -0.78
N ARG A 124 16.81 -10.20 0.54
CA ARG A 124 15.92 -10.87 1.46
C ARG A 124 14.44 -10.66 1.11
N LEU A 125 14.05 -9.45 0.67
CA LEU A 125 12.68 -9.13 0.29
C LEU A 125 12.16 -10.02 -0.85
N VAL A 126 13.01 -10.32 -1.84
CA VAL A 126 12.65 -11.15 -3.01
C VAL A 126 12.90 -12.65 -2.80
N ASP A 127 13.64 -13.04 -1.77
CA ASP A 127 13.91 -14.44 -1.46
C ASP A 127 12.60 -15.17 -1.13
N PRO A 128 12.25 -16.26 -1.84
CA PRO A 128 11.05 -17.04 -1.55
C PRO A 128 10.99 -17.56 -0.11
N LEU A 129 12.15 -17.82 0.54
CA LEU A 129 12.21 -18.27 1.92
C LEU A 129 11.76 -17.21 2.94
N THR A 130 11.82 -15.95 2.59
CA THR A 130 11.28 -14.86 3.41
C THR A 130 9.75 -14.86 3.45
N GLY A 131 9.09 -15.38 2.41
CA GLY A 131 7.64 -15.44 2.30
C GLY A 131 6.98 -14.06 2.20
N SER A 132 7.71 -13.04 1.76
CA SER A 132 7.19 -11.68 1.65
C SER A 132 6.12 -11.54 0.57
N LYS A 133 4.96 -11.02 0.95
CA LYS A 133 3.90 -10.61 0.02
C LYS A 133 4.22 -9.30 -0.71
N ASN A 134 5.26 -8.58 -0.25
CA ASN A 134 5.66 -7.28 -0.81
C ASN A 134 6.77 -7.39 -1.86
N ALA A 135 7.26 -8.59 -2.20
CA ALA A 135 8.41 -8.79 -3.09
C ALA A 135 8.23 -8.12 -4.47
N ARG A 136 6.99 -8.05 -4.96
CA ARG A 136 6.65 -7.43 -6.25
C ARG A 136 7.02 -5.95 -6.36
N ILE A 137 7.20 -5.24 -5.26
CA ILE A 137 7.69 -3.84 -5.27
C ILE A 137 9.04 -3.69 -6.00
N LEU A 138 9.79 -4.78 -6.17
CA LEU A 138 11.07 -4.83 -6.88
C LEU A 138 11.00 -5.48 -8.27
N ASP A 139 9.80 -5.68 -8.86
CA ASP A 139 9.61 -6.36 -10.15
C ASP A 139 10.34 -5.68 -11.33
N MET A 140 10.62 -4.38 -11.21
CA MET A 140 11.40 -3.63 -12.20
C MET A 140 12.92 -3.80 -12.05
N VAL A 141 13.43 -4.37 -10.96
CA VAL A 141 14.87 -4.59 -10.76
C VAL A 141 15.34 -5.75 -11.63
N ALA A 142 16.43 -5.56 -12.34
CA ALA A 142 17.01 -6.60 -13.19
C ALA A 142 17.36 -7.84 -12.34
N GLY A 143 17.01 -9.02 -12.87
CA GLY A 143 17.20 -10.30 -12.17
C GLY A 143 16.10 -10.67 -11.20
N TYR A 144 15.04 -9.86 -11.06
CA TYR A 144 13.92 -10.12 -10.12
C TYR A 144 13.32 -11.53 -10.27
N SER A 145 12.93 -11.92 -11.48
CA SER A 145 12.25 -13.22 -11.71
C SER A 145 13.14 -14.42 -11.32
N ALA A 146 14.44 -14.37 -11.61
CA ALA A 146 15.38 -15.41 -11.20
C ALA A 146 15.58 -15.41 -9.67
N ALA A 147 15.63 -14.22 -9.04
CA ALA A 147 15.74 -14.11 -7.58
C ALA A 147 14.49 -14.70 -6.88
N ARG A 148 13.29 -14.56 -7.48
CA ARG A 148 12.04 -15.17 -6.99
C ARG A 148 12.03 -16.71 -7.08
N THR A 149 12.93 -17.31 -7.85
CA THR A 149 13.14 -18.77 -7.90
C THR A 149 14.30 -19.25 -7.02
N GLY A 150 14.87 -18.35 -6.21
CA GLY A 150 15.94 -18.67 -5.25
C GLY A 150 17.36 -18.48 -5.80
N GLU A 151 17.53 -17.85 -6.98
CA GLU A 151 18.84 -17.50 -7.52
C GLU A 151 19.33 -16.18 -6.92
N ASP A 152 20.63 -16.04 -6.68
CA ASP A 152 21.26 -14.75 -6.28
C ASP A 152 21.47 -13.87 -7.52
N ALA A 153 20.37 -13.46 -8.15
CA ALA A 153 20.36 -12.80 -9.45
C ALA A 153 19.96 -11.32 -9.41
N LEU A 154 19.36 -10.85 -8.28
CA LEU A 154 18.89 -9.47 -8.17
C LEU A 154 20.04 -8.49 -8.33
N GLN A 155 19.94 -7.58 -9.30
CA GLN A 155 21.02 -6.67 -9.66
C GLN A 155 21.08 -5.45 -8.73
N VAL A 156 21.50 -5.73 -7.50
CA VAL A 156 21.82 -4.73 -6.46
C VAL A 156 23.22 -4.99 -5.92
N SER A 157 23.98 -3.93 -5.68
CA SER A 157 25.36 -4.06 -5.19
C SER A 157 25.79 -2.89 -4.31
N ALA A 158 26.83 -3.11 -3.52
CA ALA A 158 27.48 -2.09 -2.69
C ALA A 158 28.99 -2.14 -2.95
N PRO A 159 29.51 -1.33 -3.89
CA PRO A 159 30.94 -1.24 -4.17
C PRO A 159 31.78 -0.78 -2.97
N ASP A 160 31.18 0.00 -2.09
CA ASP A 160 31.74 0.46 -0.81
C ASP A 160 30.61 0.68 0.20
N ASP A 161 30.93 1.00 1.46
CA ASP A 161 29.95 1.15 2.55
C ASP A 161 28.93 2.29 2.31
N GLU A 162 29.25 3.29 1.51
CA GLU A 162 28.41 4.46 1.25
C GLU A 162 27.77 4.47 -0.16
N THR A 163 28.03 3.47 -0.99
CA THR A 163 27.54 3.44 -2.38
C THR A 163 26.62 2.25 -2.60
N PHE A 164 25.34 2.50 -2.80
CA PHE A 164 24.35 1.50 -3.21
C PHE A 164 24.03 1.67 -4.70
N VAL A 165 24.10 0.59 -5.46
CA VAL A 165 23.83 0.57 -6.90
C VAL A 165 22.71 -0.41 -7.19
N VAL A 166 21.74 -0.01 -8.00
CA VAL A 166 20.65 -0.86 -8.49
C VAL A 166 20.46 -0.69 -9.99
N VAL A 167 20.30 -1.81 -10.70
CA VAL A 167 20.05 -1.85 -12.15
C VAL A 167 18.60 -2.24 -12.38
N LEU A 168 17.86 -1.42 -13.13
CA LEU A 168 16.47 -1.69 -13.52
C LEU A 168 16.43 -2.34 -14.90
N SER A 169 15.40 -3.14 -15.16
CA SER A 169 15.19 -3.79 -16.45
C SER A 169 14.77 -2.83 -17.57
N GLY A 170 14.30 -1.64 -17.20
CA GLY A 170 13.82 -0.60 -18.12
C GLY A 170 13.63 0.72 -17.40
N ARG A 171 12.88 1.65 -18.01
CA ARG A 171 12.54 2.94 -17.40
C ARG A 171 11.51 2.75 -16.30
N CYS A 172 11.72 3.40 -15.16
CA CYS A 172 10.80 3.34 -14.02
C CYS A 172 10.56 4.75 -13.43
N PRO A 173 9.57 5.48 -13.93
CA PRO A 173 9.28 6.86 -13.49
C PRO A 173 8.93 6.97 -12.00
N TYR A 174 8.37 5.91 -11.42
CA TYR A 174 7.96 5.85 -10.01
C TYR A 174 9.04 5.29 -9.07
N PHE A 175 10.24 4.97 -9.58
CA PHE A 175 11.28 4.30 -8.78
C PHE A 175 11.67 5.09 -7.53
N ILE A 176 11.94 6.38 -7.69
CA ILE A 176 12.34 7.26 -6.58
C ILE A 176 11.19 7.50 -5.61
N ASP A 177 9.99 7.80 -6.13
CA ASP A 177 8.85 8.23 -5.31
C ASP A 177 8.12 7.07 -4.63
N SER A 178 8.08 5.89 -5.25
CA SER A 178 7.34 4.74 -4.72
C SER A 178 8.26 3.65 -4.17
N VAL A 179 9.30 3.24 -4.91
CA VAL A 179 10.15 2.11 -4.51
C VAL A 179 11.17 2.52 -3.44
N CYS A 180 11.88 3.64 -3.67
CA CYS A 180 12.90 4.11 -2.72
C CYS A 180 12.33 4.73 -1.43
N THR A 181 10.99 4.86 -1.32
CA THR A 181 10.29 5.36 -0.13
C THR A 181 9.42 4.29 0.54
N ALA A 182 9.24 3.12 -0.09
CA ALA A 182 8.37 2.06 0.41
C ALA A 182 8.87 1.49 1.74
N ALA A 183 7.94 1.07 2.60
CA ALA A 183 8.29 0.38 3.85
C ALA A 183 9.07 -0.92 3.57
N ALA A 184 8.63 -1.72 2.59
CA ALA A 184 9.22 -3.02 2.28
C ALA A 184 10.68 -2.97 1.81
N THR A 185 11.13 -1.84 1.24
CA THR A 185 12.49 -1.66 0.73
C THR A 185 13.42 -0.93 1.70
N MET A 186 12.98 -0.70 2.93
CA MET A 186 13.82 -0.13 3.99
C MET A 186 14.95 -1.08 4.37
N PRO A 187 16.12 -0.56 4.77
CA PRO A 187 17.25 -1.40 5.17
C PRO A 187 16.93 -2.11 6.48
N VAL A 188 17.56 -3.28 6.68
CA VAL A 188 17.58 -3.98 7.95
C VAL A 188 19.01 -4.39 8.28
N GLN A 189 19.39 -4.28 9.55
CA GLN A 189 20.69 -4.74 10.01
C GLN A 189 20.74 -6.27 9.98
N SER A 190 21.63 -6.85 9.19
CA SER A 190 21.68 -8.30 8.96
C SER A 190 21.90 -9.10 10.23
N ALA A 191 22.72 -8.59 11.16
CA ALA A 191 22.97 -9.24 12.44
C ALA A 191 21.74 -9.29 13.36
N ALA A 192 20.93 -8.23 13.37
CA ALA A 192 19.67 -8.21 14.09
C ALA A 192 18.64 -9.13 13.41
N ALA A 193 18.48 -9.02 12.09
CA ALA A 193 17.52 -9.81 11.32
C ALA A 193 17.80 -11.32 11.29
N ALA A 194 19.00 -11.76 11.66
CA ALA A 194 19.36 -13.18 11.82
C ALA A 194 18.83 -13.79 13.14
N GLN A 195 18.35 -12.97 14.07
CA GLN A 195 17.79 -13.46 15.34
C GLN A 195 16.32 -13.82 15.16
N GLU A 196 15.89 -14.90 15.79
CA GLU A 196 14.47 -15.28 15.80
C GLU A 196 13.64 -14.19 16.49
N ASN A 197 12.49 -13.85 15.89
CA ASN A 197 11.55 -12.84 16.41
C ASN A 197 12.14 -11.43 16.63
N TRP A 198 13.21 -11.09 15.92
CA TRP A 198 13.93 -9.81 16.07
C TRP A 198 13.04 -8.57 15.99
N SER A 199 11.96 -8.63 15.19
CA SER A 199 11.03 -7.54 14.92
C SER A 199 9.78 -7.54 15.82
N MET A 200 9.77 -8.38 16.87
CA MET A 200 8.59 -8.60 17.71
C MET A 200 8.74 -8.02 19.13
N SER A 201 9.89 -7.43 19.45
CA SER A 201 10.17 -6.88 20.78
C SER A 201 11.02 -5.61 20.70
N PRO A 202 10.75 -4.60 21.54
CA PRO A 202 11.61 -3.41 21.64
C PRO A 202 13.08 -3.75 21.96
N ASP A 203 13.33 -4.83 22.72
CA ASP A 203 14.67 -5.21 23.18
C ASP A 203 15.55 -5.79 22.06
N THR A 204 14.95 -6.32 21.00
CA THR A 204 15.66 -6.95 19.87
C THR A 204 15.61 -6.12 18.59
N LEU A 205 14.76 -5.11 18.55
CA LEU A 205 14.53 -4.28 17.37
C LEU A 205 15.64 -3.23 17.22
N VAL A 206 16.43 -3.35 16.15
CA VAL A 206 17.44 -2.36 15.76
C VAL A 206 16.92 -1.55 14.57
N THR A 207 16.79 -0.25 14.74
CA THR A 207 16.15 0.65 13.77
C THR A 207 17.08 1.78 13.35
N ASN A 208 16.83 2.43 12.21
CA ASN A 208 17.63 3.56 11.71
C ASN A 208 16.79 4.83 11.47
N GLY A 209 15.53 4.81 11.89
CA GLY A 209 14.57 5.87 11.61
C GLY A 209 14.47 6.95 12.70
N PRO A 210 13.52 7.86 12.53
CA PRO A 210 13.32 9.01 13.43
C PRO A 210 12.86 8.64 14.84
N TYR A 211 12.29 7.44 15.04
CA TYR A 211 11.79 6.97 16.33
C TYR A 211 12.27 5.56 16.63
N THR A 212 12.31 5.24 17.92
CA THR A 212 12.52 3.89 18.48
C THR A 212 11.31 3.50 19.31
N VAL A 213 11.07 2.19 19.49
CA VAL A 213 10.01 1.67 20.36
C VAL A 213 10.47 1.77 21.80
N ALA A 214 9.82 2.62 22.60
CA ALA A 214 10.08 2.76 24.03
C ALA A 214 9.33 1.72 24.87
N SER A 215 8.10 1.36 24.44
CA SER A 215 7.33 0.26 25.02
C SER A 215 6.32 -0.28 24.00
N TRP A 216 6.02 -1.56 24.12
CA TRP A 216 4.98 -2.24 23.35
C TRP A 216 4.26 -3.24 24.25
N GLU A 217 3.05 -2.90 24.67
CA GLU A 217 2.26 -3.70 25.61
C GLU A 217 0.83 -3.85 25.11
N ASN A 218 0.42 -5.09 24.85
CA ASN A 218 -0.92 -5.41 24.35
C ASN A 218 -1.27 -4.60 23.09
N ASP A 219 -2.23 -3.69 23.22
CA ASP A 219 -2.78 -2.83 22.16
C ASP A 219 -2.18 -1.41 22.17
N THR A 220 -1.10 -1.18 22.93
CA THR A 220 -0.46 0.13 23.06
C THR A 220 1.01 0.07 22.70
N MET A 221 1.48 0.99 21.87
CA MET A 221 2.89 1.15 21.54
C MET A 221 3.28 2.62 21.69
N LEU A 222 4.40 2.85 22.39
CA LEU A 222 4.98 4.18 22.55
C LEU A 222 6.28 4.27 21.74
N LEU A 223 6.32 5.22 20.83
CA LEU A 223 7.54 5.60 20.12
C LEU A 223 8.12 6.86 20.72
N GLN A 224 9.44 6.94 20.83
CA GLN A 224 10.21 8.12 21.24
C GLN A 224 11.22 8.49 20.15
N GLN A 225 11.57 9.77 20.04
CA GLN A 225 12.59 10.23 19.10
C GLN A 225 13.89 9.47 19.31
N THR A 226 14.50 9.03 18.18
CA THR A 226 15.81 8.36 18.20
C THR A 226 16.91 9.36 18.56
N ASP A 227 17.68 9.03 19.58
CA ASP A 227 18.87 9.83 19.95
C ASP A 227 19.89 9.81 18.81
N GLY A 228 20.35 10.99 18.40
CA GLY A 228 21.35 11.12 17.34
C GLY A 228 20.82 10.93 15.92
N TYR A 229 19.50 10.83 15.71
CA TYR A 229 18.94 10.80 14.35
C TYR A 229 19.38 12.03 13.55
N HIS A 230 19.89 11.80 12.34
CA HIS A 230 20.57 12.83 11.54
C HIS A 230 19.70 14.05 11.19
N ASP A 231 18.37 13.89 11.15
CA ASP A 231 17.41 14.97 10.83
C ASP A 231 16.47 15.31 12.00
N ALA A 232 16.88 15.07 13.24
CA ALA A 232 16.09 15.27 14.46
C ALA A 232 15.49 16.70 14.61
N ARG A 233 16.12 17.69 13.99
CA ARG A 233 15.63 19.10 14.06
C ARG A 233 14.30 19.32 13.35
N ARG A 234 13.93 18.44 12.42
CA ARG A 234 12.70 18.52 11.62
C ARG A 234 11.56 17.70 12.22
N LEU A 235 11.83 16.93 13.27
CA LEU A 235 10.80 16.13 13.92
C LEU A 235 9.91 17.02 14.79
N GLY A 236 8.60 16.85 14.67
CA GLY A 236 7.58 17.53 15.46
C GLY A 236 7.38 16.84 16.82
N PRO A 237 6.76 15.66 16.89
CA PRO A 237 6.47 15.00 18.16
C PRO A 237 7.72 14.46 18.84
N MET A 238 7.83 14.64 20.16
CA MET A 238 8.82 13.93 20.98
C MET A 238 8.46 12.46 21.18
N SER A 239 7.16 12.17 21.21
CA SER A 239 6.63 10.82 21.32
C SER A 239 5.36 10.66 20.51
N ILE A 240 5.14 9.44 19.99
CA ILE A 240 3.91 9.02 19.32
C ILE A 240 3.39 7.80 20.07
N SER A 241 2.17 7.91 20.61
CA SER A 241 1.52 6.80 21.30
C SER A 241 0.42 6.22 20.40
N PHE A 242 0.59 4.96 20.01
CA PHE A 242 -0.43 4.21 19.27
C PHE A 242 -1.33 3.45 20.22
N ARG A 243 -2.64 3.54 19.98
CA ARG A 243 -3.67 2.67 20.53
C ARG A 243 -4.28 1.91 19.37
N PHE A 244 -3.98 0.62 19.30
CA PHE A 244 -4.50 -0.25 18.25
C PHE A 244 -5.88 -0.78 18.62
N THR A 245 -6.83 -0.66 17.71
CA THR A 245 -8.17 -1.22 17.85
C THR A 245 -8.79 -1.44 16.47
N ALA A 246 -9.15 -2.68 16.17
CA ALA A 246 -9.83 -3.04 14.93
C ALA A 246 -11.30 -2.56 14.89
N ASP A 247 -11.87 -2.21 16.04
CA ASP A 247 -13.24 -1.70 16.12
C ASP A 247 -13.26 -0.18 15.89
N ALA A 248 -13.79 0.24 14.74
CA ALA A 248 -13.91 1.65 14.37
C ALA A 248 -14.71 2.48 15.37
N LYS A 249 -15.74 1.91 16.03
CA LYS A 249 -16.52 2.63 17.05
C LYS A 249 -15.68 2.93 18.28
N THR A 250 -14.84 1.98 18.70
CA THR A 250 -13.89 2.19 19.80
C THR A 250 -12.86 3.26 19.44
N ALA A 251 -12.27 3.21 18.25
CA ALA A 251 -11.32 4.22 17.76
C ALA A 251 -11.95 5.61 17.72
N ASN A 252 -13.15 5.73 17.18
CA ASN A 252 -13.90 7.01 17.12
C ASN A 252 -14.26 7.54 18.53
N SER A 253 -14.62 6.64 19.46
CA SER A 253 -14.89 7.03 20.85
C SER A 253 -13.64 7.60 21.55
N LEU A 254 -12.46 7.03 21.32
CA LEU A 254 -11.19 7.59 21.84
C LEU A 254 -10.96 9.01 21.31
N PHE A 255 -11.19 9.23 20.02
CA PHE A 255 -11.02 10.54 19.40
C PHE A 255 -12.06 11.56 19.92
N GLU A 256 -13.33 11.20 20.04
CA GLU A 256 -14.40 12.07 20.54
C GLU A 256 -14.19 12.49 22.01
N LYS A 257 -13.61 11.60 22.83
CA LYS A 257 -13.27 11.90 24.23
C LYS A 257 -11.98 12.72 24.38
N GLY A 258 -11.23 12.92 23.30
CA GLY A 258 -9.94 13.58 23.33
C GLY A 258 -8.81 12.68 23.88
N ASP A 259 -9.01 11.35 23.88
CA ASP A 259 -7.99 10.36 24.25
C ASP A 259 -7.07 9.99 23.05
N ALA A 260 -7.47 10.34 21.84
CA ALA A 260 -6.67 10.29 20.63
C ALA A 260 -6.68 11.66 19.92
N ASP A 261 -5.55 12.00 19.28
CA ASP A 261 -5.38 13.22 18.48
C ASP A 261 -5.58 12.95 16.98
N PHE A 262 -5.40 11.69 16.56
CA PHE A 262 -5.66 11.19 15.21
C PHE A 262 -6.43 9.88 15.31
N VAL A 263 -7.37 9.68 14.38
CA VAL A 263 -8.11 8.42 14.22
C VAL A 263 -8.16 8.04 12.75
N LEU A 264 -7.87 6.77 12.46
CA LEU A 264 -8.06 6.13 11.16
C LEU A 264 -9.31 5.24 11.20
N GLY A 265 -10.11 5.24 10.13
CA GLY A 265 -11.31 4.44 10.02
C GLY A 265 -12.52 5.07 10.72
N LEU A 266 -13.01 6.20 10.18
CA LEU A 266 -14.24 6.80 10.67
C LEU A 266 -15.46 5.91 10.32
N THR A 267 -16.41 5.79 11.26
CA THR A 267 -17.71 5.20 10.95
C THR A 267 -18.53 6.11 10.02
N ASP A 268 -19.47 5.56 9.27
CA ASP A 268 -20.37 6.34 8.41
C ASP A 268 -21.11 7.45 9.19
N GLU A 269 -21.48 7.18 10.46
CA GLU A 269 -22.08 8.16 11.33
C GLU A 269 -21.11 9.32 11.66
N ALA A 270 -19.85 9.01 11.93
CA ALA A 270 -18.82 10.03 12.22
C ALA A 270 -18.50 10.86 10.97
N VAL A 271 -18.42 10.22 9.78
CA VAL A 271 -18.27 10.90 8.49
C VAL A 271 -19.47 11.82 8.22
N ALA A 272 -20.68 11.35 8.47
CA ALA A 272 -21.91 12.15 8.27
C ALA A 272 -21.94 13.42 9.11
N LYS A 273 -21.37 13.41 10.32
CA LYS A 273 -21.25 14.59 11.21
C LYS A 273 -20.22 15.62 10.70
N LYS A 274 -19.32 15.23 9.80
CA LYS A 274 -18.18 16.06 9.31
C LYS A 274 -18.26 16.37 7.81
N ILE A 275 -19.45 16.34 7.22
CA ILE A 275 -19.70 16.46 5.77
C ILE A 275 -18.98 17.65 5.11
N ASP A 276 -18.92 18.81 5.79
CA ASP A 276 -18.36 20.04 5.24
C ASP A 276 -16.80 20.06 5.19
N SER A 277 -16.14 19.11 5.88
CA SER A 277 -14.69 19.02 5.96
C SER A 277 -14.13 17.64 5.56
N TRP A 278 -15.00 16.70 5.16
CA TRP A 278 -14.60 15.36 4.78
C TRP A 278 -14.12 15.34 3.32
N MET A 279 -12.90 14.85 3.12
CA MET A 279 -12.38 14.49 1.80
C MET A 279 -12.09 13.00 1.79
N PRO A 280 -12.52 12.24 0.75
CA PRO A 280 -12.13 10.85 0.63
C PRO A 280 -10.62 10.77 0.47
N ASP A 281 -9.97 9.97 1.31
CA ASP A 281 -8.60 9.56 1.09
C ASP A 281 -8.66 8.29 0.21
N TYR A 282 -8.29 8.42 -1.05
CA TYR A 282 -8.36 7.31 -1.99
C TYR A 282 -7.39 6.22 -1.54
N TYR A 283 -7.90 5.00 -1.48
CA TYR A 283 -7.11 3.84 -1.13
C TYR A 283 -6.80 3.03 -2.39
N PRO A 284 -5.57 2.53 -2.57
CA PRO A 284 -5.16 1.87 -3.79
C PRO A 284 -5.68 0.44 -3.86
N GLU A 285 -7.00 0.29 -3.75
CA GLU A 285 -7.70 -0.99 -3.71
C GLU A 285 -8.95 -0.95 -4.58
N THR A 286 -9.08 -1.94 -5.45
CA THR A 286 -10.28 -2.18 -6.23
C THR A 286 -10.81 -3.58 -5.96
N SER A 287 -12.07 -3.66 -5.54
CA SER A 287 -12.78 -4.94 -5.45
C SER A 287 -13.14 -5.44 -6.84
N VAL A 288 -12.83 -6.70 -7.11
CA VAL A 288 -13.03 -7.32 -8.42
C VAL A 288 -13.69 -8.68 -8.31
N VAL A 289 -14.37 -9.13 -9.39
CA VAL A 289 -14.62 -10.53 -9.62
C VAL A 289 -13.65 -11.03 -10.69
N LEU A 290 -12.91 -12.08 -10.37
CA LEU A 290 -12.10 -12.82 -11.34
C LEU A 290 -12.94 -13.93 -11.98
N LEU A 291 -12.80 -14.07 -13.29
CA LEU A 291 -13.38 -15.14 -14.08
C LEU A 291 -12.25 -16.01 -14.61
N ASN A 292 -12.13 -17.22 -14.08
CA ASN A 292 -11.05 -18.15 -14.46
C ASN A 292 -11.20 -18.57 -15.93
N GLN A 293 -10.28 -18.16 -16.78
CA GLN A 293 -10.32 -18.43 -18.22
C GLN A 293 -10.22 -19.94 -18.54
N LEU A 294 -9.72 -20.75 -17.61
CA LEU A 294 -9.59 -22.20 -17.80
C LEU A 294 -10.86 -22.99 -17.45
N SER A 295 -11.89 -22.36 -16.86
CA SER A 295 -13.15 -23.02 -16.53
C SER A 295 -14.09 -23.06 -17.75
N ASP A 296 -14.85 -24.14 -17.92
CA ASP A 296 -15.71 -24.37 -19.09
C ASP A 296 -16.62 -23.20 -19.45
N LEU A 297 -17.31 -22.62 -18.44
CA LEU A 297 -18.22 -21.50 -18.66
C LEU A 297 -17.46 -20.22 -19.03
N THR A 298 -16.44 -19.91 -18.24
CA THR A 298 -15.71 -18.64 -18.31
C THR A 298 -14.52 -18.67 -19.27
N SER A 299 -14.28 -19.81 -19.97
CA SER A 299 -13.38 -19.85 -21.14
C SER A 299 -13.94 -19.04 -22.33
N ASN A 300 -15.27 -18.94 -22.43
CA ASN A 300 -15.92 -18.16 -23.48
C ASN A 300 -15.89 -16.67 -23.19
N GLU A 301 -15.28 -15.88 -24.08
CA GLU A 301 -15.15 -14.43 -23.93
C GLU A 301 -16.50 -13.71 -23.84
N ASN A 302 -17.48 -14.11 -24.68
CA ASN A 302 -18.81 -13.48 -24.67
C ASN A 302 -19.52 -13.66 -23.32
N VAL A 303 -19.35 -14.83 -22.68
CA VAL A 303 -19.89 -15.08 -21.33
C VAL A 303 -19.24 -14.14 -20.31
N ARG A 304 -17.91 -14.01 -20.34
CA ARG A 304 -17.21 -13.13 -19.40
C ARG A 304 -17.63 -11.67 -19.58
N ARG A 305 -17.70 -11.20 -20.82
CA ARG A 305 -18.16 -9.85 -21.16
C ARG A 305 -19.60 -9.61 -20.69
N ALA A 306 -20.49 -10.57 -20.95
CA ALA A 306 -21.88 -10.51 -20.52
C ALA A 306 -22.02 -10.36 -19.00
N MET A 307 -21.22 -11.16 -18.26
CA MET A 307 -21.24 -11.09 -16.78
C MET A 307 -20.77 -9.75 -16.26
N GLY A 308 -19.84 -9.07 -16.92
CA GLY A 308 -19.37 -7.71 -16.54
C GLY A 308 -20.34 -6.59 -16.89
N LEU A 309 -21.03 -6.68 -18.05
CA LEU A 309 -21.94 -5.65 -18.54
C LEU A 309 -23.20 -5.47 -17.69
N VAL A 310 -23.64 -6.52 -16.99
CA VAL A 310 -24.85 -6.43 -16.13
C VAL A 310 -24.57 -5.94 -14.72
N ILE A 311 -23.33 -5.57 -14.41
CA ILE A 311 -22.97 -5.06 -13.07
C ILE A 311 -23.29 -3.58 -12.97
N ASP A 312 -24.24 -3.23 -12.11
CA ASP A 312 -24.54 -1.85 -11.73
C ASP A 312 -23.63 -1.44 -10.56
N ARG A 313 -22.55 -0.76 -10.89
CA ARG A 313 -21.53 -0.31 -9.91
C ARG A 313 -22.03 0.81 -9.01
N ASN A 314 -22.94 1.63 -9.51
CA ASN A 314 -23.56 2.69 -8.70
C ASN A 314 -24.45 2.07 -7.63
N ALA A 315 -25.25 1.06 -7.96
CA ALA A 315 -26.05 0.31 -7.00
C ALA A 315 -25.18 -0.43 -5.96
N ILE A 316 -23.99 -0.93 -6.36
CA ILE A 316 -23.03 -1.52 -5.42
C ILE A 316 -22.52 -0.47 -4.43
N ALA A 317 -22.07 0.68 -4.92
CA ALA A 317 -21.58 1.77 -4.08
C ALA A 317 -22.67 2.28 -3.11
N GLU A 318 -23.90 2.39 -3.56
CA GLU A 318 -25.05 2.76 -2.72
C GLU A 318 -25.32 1.72 -1.63
N LEU A 319 -25.31 0.43 -1.98
CA LEU A 319 -25.51 -0.69 -1.03
C LEU A 319 -24.46 -0.69 0.08
N LEU A 320 -23.19 -0.45 -0.28
CA LEU A 320 -22.07 -0.54 0.64
C LEU A 320 -21.77 0.76 1.39
N GLY A 321 -22.40 1.86 1.00
CA GLY A 321 -22.15 3.21 1.51
C GLY A 321 -21.25 4.03 0.59
N SER A 322 -21.85 4.88 -0.22
CA SER A 322 -21.21 5.66 -1.28
C SER A 322 -20.15 6.68 -0.81
N ARG A 323 -19.92 6.80 0.48
CA ARG A 323 -18.86 7.65 1.05
C ARG A 323 -17.55 6.89 1.26
N THR A 324 -17.63 5.58 1.46
CA THR A 324 -16.49 4.71 1.73
C THR A 324 -16.21 3.73 0.59
N HIS A 325 -17.17 3.60 -0.34
CA HIS A 325 -17.11 2.70 -1.49
C HIS A 325 -17.57 3.45 -2.74
N LEU A 326 -16.67 3.72 -3.65
CA LEU A 326 -16.95 4.42 -4.91
C LEU A 326 -17.15 3.41 -6.05
N ALA A 327 -18.11 3.66 -6.93
CA ALA A 327 -18.26 2.86 -8.14
C ALA A 327 -16.92 2.82 -8.91
N ALA A 328 -16.42 1.62 -9.22
CA ALA A 328 -15.16 1.50 -9.95
C ALA A 328 -15.32 2.04 -11.38
N GLU A 329 -14.44 2.92 -11.81
CA GLU A 329 -14.34 3.42 -13.17
C GLU A 329 -13.34 2.63 -14.01
N GLY A 330 -12.65 1.68 -13.39
CA GLY A 330 -11.67 0.77 -13.97
C GLY A 330 -11.05 -0.10 -12.88
N LEU A 331 -9.98 -0.78 -13.24
CA LEU A 331 -9.18 -1.54 -12.28
C LEU A 331 -8.22 -0.63 -11.49
N VAL A 332 -7.61 0.34 -12.17
CA VAL A 332 -6.76 1.36 -11.54
C VAL A 332 -7.68 2.37 -10.84
N THR A 333 -7.54 2.52 -9.53
CA THR A 333 -8.41 3.39 -8.72
C THR A 333 -8.01 4.88 -8.83
N TRP A 334 -8.88 5.75 -8.35
CA TRP A 334 -8.55 7.15 -8.07
C TRP A 334 -7.39 7.23 -7.07
N GLY A 335 -6.63 8.33 -7.09
CA GLY A 335 -5.45 8.52 -6.24
C GLY A 335 -4.16 7.99 -6.85
N ILE A 336 -4.22 7.09 -7.84
CA ILE A 336 -3.04 6.65 -8.58
C ILE A 336 -2.62 7.72 -9.58
N ARG A 337 -1.33 8.09 -9.53
CA ARG A 337 -0.75 9.14 -10.38
C ARG A 337 -0.59 8.69 -11.83
N SER A 338 -0.76 9.62 -12.75
CA SER A 338 -0.26 9.49 -14.11
C SER A 338 1.20 9.90 -14.19
N THR A 339 1.91 9.43 -15.21
CA THR A 339 3.32 9.80 -15.43
C THR A 339 3.47 11.28 -15.82
N THR A 340 2.45 11.85 -16.48
CA THR A 340 2.43 13.25 -16.92
C THR A 340 2.03 14.26 -15.84
N GLY A 341 1.68 13.77 -14.64
CA GLY A 341 1.08 14.55 -13.56
C GLY A 341 -0.45 14.45 -13.56
N GLY A 342 -1.08 14.74 -12.43
CA GLY A 342 -2.49 14.45 -12.21
C GLY A 342 -2.74 12.99 -11.86
N GLN A 343 -3.95 12.52 -12.09
CA GLN A 343 -4.36 11.16 -11.75
C GLN A 343 -4.54 10.31 -13.01
N PHE A 344 -4.30 9.00 -12.91
CA PHE A 344 -4.50 8.08 -14.02
C PHE A 344 -5.97 8.09 -14.51
N ARG A 345 -6.94 8.25 -13.60
CA ARG A 345 -8.37 8.36 -13.96
C ARG A 345 -8.76 9.65 -14.70
N ASP A 346 -7.89 10.65 -14.77
CA ASP A 346 -8.12 11.84 -15.58
C ASP A 346 -8.20 11.53 -17.10
N PHE A 347 -7.67 10.37 -17.53
CA PHE A 347 -7.82 9.85 -18.90
C PHE A 347 -9.21 9.25 -19.18
N GLY A 348 -10.05 9.06 -18.18
CA GLY A 348 -11.41 8.59 -18.30
C GLY A 348 -11.68 7.21 -17.69
N SER A 349 -12.91 6.76 -17.84
CA SER A 349 -13.39 5.48 -17.34
C SER A 349 -13.13 4.36 -18.33
N ALA A 350 -12.69 3.18 -17.81
CA ALA A 350 -12.56 1.96 -18.60
C ALA A 350 -13.84 1.10 -18.56
N VAL A 351 -14.84 1.48 -17.76
CA VAL A 351 -16.15 0.84 -17.68
C VAL A 351 -17.27 1.87 -17.88
N ASP A 352 -18.41 1.43 -18.38
CA ASP A 352 -19.59 2.28 -18.53
C ASP A 352 -20.43 2.20 -17.25
N ASN A 353 -20.47 3.31 -16.50
CA ASN A 353 -21.27 3.49 -15.30
C ASN A 353 -22.46 4.45 -15.51
N ASP A 354 -22.72 4.86 -16.76
CA ASP A 354 -23.87 5.71 -17.07
C ASP A 354 -25.17 4.91 -16.87
N SER A 355 -26.01 5.37 -15.97
CA SER A 355 -27.29 4.74 -15.66
C SER A 355 -28.25 4.73 -16.86
N GLU A 356 -28.09 5.67 -17.80
CA GLU A 356 -28.90 5.70 -19.02
C GLU A 356 -28.53 4.55 -19.99
N ASN A 357 -27.30 4.04 -19.93
CA ASN A 357 -26.82 2.94 -20.74
C ASN A 357 -27.10 1.57 -20.12
N TYR A 358 -27.44 1.48 -18.84
CA TYR A 358 -27.50 0.21 -18.11
C TYR A 358 -28.44 -0.83 -18.74
N GLU A 359 -29.66 -0.45 -19.13
CA GLU A 359 -30.59 -1.39 -19.76
C GLU A 359 -30.11 -1.86 -21.16
N LYS A 360 -29.45 -0.99 -21.92
CA LYS A 360 -28.81 -1.36 -23.19
C LYS A 360 -27.66 -2.32 -22.96
N ASN A 361 -26.83 -2.10 -21.93
CA ASN A 361 -25.74 -3.00 -21.54
C ASN A 361 -26.28 -4.38 -21.15
N CYS A 362 -27.41 -4.44 -20.43
CA CYS A 362 -28.09 -5.70 -20.10
C CYS A 362 -28.60 -6.43 -21.34
N GLN A 363 -29.16 -5.73 -22.34
CA GLN A 363 -29.60 -6.33 -23.61
C GLN A 363 -28.41 -6.90 -24.39
N THR A 364 -27.32 -6.12 -24.53
CA THR A 364 -26.07 -6.60 -25.16
C THR A 364 -25.52 -7.83 -24.45
N ALA A 365 -25.59 -7.87 -23.13
CA ALA A 365 -25.12 -9.03 -22.35
C ALA A 365 -25.97 -10.29 -22.65
N GLN A 366 -27.28 -10.16 -22.80
CA GLN A 366 -28.16 -11.27 -23.18
C GLN A 366 -27.84 -11.77 -24.59
N GLU A 367 -27.62 -10.89 -25.54
CA GLU A 367 -27.20 -11.23 -26.92
C GLU A 367 -25.87 -12.01 -26.91
N LEU A 368 -24.87 -11.54 -26.15
CA LEU A 368 -23.59 -12.24 -25.99
C LEU A 368 -23.74 -13.64 -25.39
N MET A 369 -24.65 -13.81 -24.41
CA MET A 369 -24.93 -15.15 -23.85
C MET A 369 -25.56 -16.08 -24.91
N GLU A 370 -26.48 -15.56 -25.71
CA GLU A 370 -27.11 -16.34 -26.81
C GLU A 370 -26.10 -16.70 -27.90
N GLU A 371 -25.24 -15.77 -28.33
CA GLU A 371 -24.13 -16.02 -29.27
C GLU A 371 -23.17 -17.08 -28.75
N ALA A 372 -22.90 -17.08 -27.43
CA ALA A 372 -22.11 -18.12 -26.77
C ALA A 372 -22.84 -19.46 -26.64
N GLY A 373 -24.10 -19.54 -27.10
CA GLY A 373 -24.92 -20.74 -27.04
C GLY A 373 -25.55 -21.05 -25.67
N TYR A 374 -25.56 -20.06 -24.76
CA TYR A 374 -26.19 -20.15 -23.42
C TYR A 374 -27.63 -19.64 -23.48
N THR A 375 -28.49 -20.37 -24.20
CA THR A 375 -29.93 -20.10 -24.24
C THR A 375 -30.60 -20.35 -22.88
N ALA A 376 -31.80 -19.82 -22.67
CA ALA A 376 -32.57 -20.02 -21.46
C ALA A 376 -32.77 -21.50 -21.07
N THR A 377 -32.87 -22.37 -22.09
CA THR A 377 -33.00 -23.84 -21.89
C THR A 377 -31.68 -24.42 -21.37
N LYS A 378 -30.54 -24.06 -21.95
CA LYS A 378 -29.22 -24.56 -21.54
C LYS A 378 -28.87 -24.08 -20.15
N LEU A 379 -29.14 -22.81 -19.83
CA LEU A 379 -28.91 -22.22 -18.51
C LEU A 379 -29.68 -22.90 -17.39
N LYS A 380 -30.92 -23.39 -17.67
CA LYS A 380 -31.71 -24.15 -16.70
C LYS A 380 -31.11 -25.52 -16.37
N SER A 381 -30.37 -26.10 -17.29
CA SER A 381 -29.72 -27.41 -17.14
C SER A 381 -28.26 -27.31 -16.68
N LEU A 382 -27.72 -26.09 -16.59
CA LEU A 382 -26.35 -25.87 -16.14
C LEU A 382 -26.23 -26.08 -14.62
N THR A 383 -25.20 -26.79 -14.20
CA THR A 383 -24.83 -26.86 -12.78
C THR A 383 -24.51 -25.45 -12.30
N PRO A 384 -25.04 -25.02 -11.13
CA PRO A 384 -24.73 -23.70 -10.59
C PRO A 384 -23.23 -23.46 -10.45
N VAL A 385 -22.78 -22.31 -10.93
CA VAL A 385 -21.38 -21.89 -10.88
C VAL A 385 -21.03 -21.45 -9.46
N ILE A 386 -19.90 -21.88 -8.94
CA ILE A 386 -19.46 -21.49 -7.60
C ILE A 386 -18.67 -20.18 -7.69
N MET A 387 -19.06 -19.22 -6.88
CA MET A 387 -18.28 -18.00 -6.59
C MET A 387 -17.68 -18.10 -5.20
N LEU A 388 -16.35 -18.08 -5.13
CA LEU A 388 -15.61 -17.96 -3.89
C LEU A 388 -15.49 -16.49 -3.50
N TYR A 389 -15.55 -16.18 -2.21
CA TYR A 389 -15.29 -14.85 -1.68
C TYR A 389 -14.84 -14.95 -0.22
N GLU A 390 -14.03 -14.00 0.22
CA GLU A 390 -13.65 -13.89 1.62
C GLU A 390 -14.86 -13.35 2.41
N SER A 391 -15.37 -14.16 3.35
CA SER A 391 -16.59 -13.81 4.08
C SER A 391 -16.31 -12.73 5.12
N ASP A 392 -16.82 -11.55 4.85
CA ASP A 392 -16.99 -10.43 5.77
C ASP A 392 -18.34 -9.76 5.49
N GLY A 393 -18.85 -8.92 6.40
CA GLY A 393 -20.20 -8.36 6.25
C GLY A 393 -20.41 -7.57 4.94
N THR A 394 -19.38 -6.96 4.40
CA THR A 394 -19.39 -6.20 3.14
C THR A 394 -19.42 -7.17 1.95
N ALA A 395 -18.51 -8.14 1.94
CA ALA A 395 -18.40 -9.11 0.86
C ALA A 395 -19.63 -10.03 0.78
N ASP A 396 -20.25 -10.40 1.92
CA ASP A 396 -21.49 -11.17 1.96
C ASP A 396 -22.64 -10.43 1.26
N SER A 397 -22.81 -9.14 1.56
CA SER A 397 -23.85 -8.30 0.95
C SER A 397 -23.64 -8.15 -0.56
N LEU A 398 -22.39 -7.92 -0.98
CA LEU A 398 -22.00 -7.82 -2.39
C LEU A 398 -22.25 -9.14 -3.12
N ALA A 399 -21.84 -10.28 -2.55
CA ALA A 399 -22.01 -11.60 -3.15
C ALA A 399 -23.48 -11.90 -3.42
N LEU A 400 -24.38 -11.59 -2.49
CA LEU A 400 -25.84 -11.73 -2.65
C LEU A 400 -26.38 -10.85 -3.78
N LEU A 401 -25.91 -9.60 -3.89
CA LEU A 401 -26.30 -8.71 -4.98
C LEU A 401 -25.87 -9.26 -6.34
N LEU A 402 -24.62 -9.70 -6.47
CA LEU A 402 -24.09 -10.29 -7.71
C LEU A 402 -24.84 -11.55 -8.13
N GLN A 403 -25.09 -12.46 -7.18
CA GLN A 403 -25.88 -13.68 -7.41
C GLN A 403 -27.28 -13.34 -7.97
N LYS A 404 -27.94 -12.38 -7.36
CA LYS A 404 -29.27 -11.90 -7.78
C LYS A 404 -29.20 -11.30 -9.20
N THR A 405 -28.25 -10.40 -9.45
CA THR A 405 -28.08 -9.71 -10.72
C THR A 405 -27.87 -10.69 -11.88
N TRP A 406 -26.92 -11.62 -11.75
CA TRP A 406 -26.67 -12.63 -12.78
C TRP A 406 -27.87 -13.55 -13.01
N LYS A 407 -28.63 -13.88 -11.93
CA LYS A 407 -29.84 -14.67 -12.07
C LYS A 407 -30.95 -13.93 -12.81
N GLU A 408 -31.18 -12.67 -12.47
CA GLU A 408 -32.28 -11.86 -13.03
C GLU A 408 -31.97 -11.39 -14.46
N LYS A 409 -30.72 -10.95 -14.73
CA LYS A 409 -30.37 -10.36 -16.02
C LYS A 409 -29.91 -11.38 -17.05
N LEU A 410 -29.22 -12.48 -16.63
CA LEU A 410 -28.65 -13.48 -17.53
C LEU A 410 -29.28 -14.89 -17.38
N GLY A 411 -30.13 -15.11 -16.37
CA GLY A 411 -30.64 -16.44 -16.04
C GLY A 411 -29.57 -17.39 -15.43
N LEU A 412 -28.37 -16.91 -15.16
CA LEU A 412 -27.27 -17.69 -14.64
C LEU A 412 -27.41 -17.94 -13.13
N SER A 413 -27.37 -19.21 -12.71
CA SER A 413 -27.40 -19.59 -11.31
C SER A 413 -25.98 -19.66 -10.74
N VAL A 414 -25.70 -18.91 -9.68
CA VAL A 414 -24.42 -18.88 -8.97
C VAL A 414 -24.65 -19.37 -7.53
N THR A 415 -23.76 -20.25 -7.05
CA THR A 415 -23.71 -20.71 -5.67
C THR A 415 -22.62 -19.92 -4.95
N LEU A 416 -22.97 -19.29 -3.85
CA LEU A 416 -22.03 -18.51 -3.03
C LEU A 416 -21.31 -19.43 -2.06
N LYS A 417 -20.00 -19.26 -1.94
CA LYS A 417 -19.15 -19.97 -0.98
C LYS A 417 -18.20 -18.97 -0.30
N GLY A 418 -18.63 -18.50 0.89
CA GLY A 418 -17.78 -17.72 1.78
C GLY A 418 -16.70 -18.62 2.39
N VAL A 419 -15.46 -18.17 2.34
CA VAL A 419 -14.27 -18.89 2.82
C VAL A 419 -13.34 -17.93 3.58
N SER A 420 -12.33 -18.47 4.26
CA SER A 420 -11.28 -17.66 4.88
C SER A 420 -10.31 -17.09 3.83
N SER A 421 -9.54 -16.07 4.21
CA SER A 421 -8.48 -15.47 3.37
C SER A 421 -7.44 -16.50 2.93
N GLU A 422 -7.10 -17.46 3.80
CA GLU A 422 -6.17 -18.53 3.48
C GLU A 422 -6.76 -19.51 2.46
N GLU A 423 -8.01 -19.93 2.65
CA GLU A 423 -8.68 -20.88 1.74
C GLU A 423 -8.89 -20.28 0.36
N ILE A 424 -9.25 -19.00 0.22
CA ILE A 424 -9.41 -18.36 -1.08
C ILE A 424 -8.05 -18.27 -1.80
N THR A 425 -6.99 -17.88 -1.10
CA THR A 425 -5.64 -17.82 -1.65
C THR A 425 -5.20 -19.18 -2.19
N GLN A 426 -5.36 -20.25 -1.41
CA GLN A 426 -5.03 -21.61 -1.85
C GLN A 426 -5.86 -22.07 -3.06
N ALA A 427 -7.14 -21.72 -3.11
CA ALA A 427 -7.99 -22.06 -4.26
C ALA A 427 -7.57 -21.30 -5.52
N LEU A 428 -7.16 -20.04 -5.39
CA LEU A 428 -6.64 -19.23 -6.49
C LEU A 428 -5.33 -19.80 -7.04
N GLU A 429 -4.37 -20.12 -6.18
CA GLU A 429 -3.07 -20.72 -6.54
C GLU A 429 -3.22 -22.06 -7.26
N ARG A 430 -4.21 -22.86 -6.87
CA ARG A 430 -4.49 -24.17 -7.52
C ARG A 430 -5.39 -24.06 -8.75
N GLY A 431 -5.96 -22.88 -9.03
CA GLY A 431 -6.95 -22.70 -10.10
C GLY A 431 -8.28 -23.43 -9.83
N GLU A 432 -8.58 -23.77 -8.58
CA GLU A 432 -9.77 -24.55 -8.17
C GLU A 432 -10.99 -23.65 -7.94
N TYR A 433 -11.29 -22.78 -8.89
CA TYR A 433 -12.45 -21.88 -8.85
C TYR A 433 -12.93 -21.55 -10.27
N THR A 434 -14.19 -21.12 -10.38
CA THR A 434 -14.75 -20.54 -11.61
C THR A 434 -14.85 -19.03 -11.50
N LEU A 435 -15.43 -18.53 -10.40
CA LEU A 435 -15.53 -17.12 -10.05
C LEU A 435 -14.90 -16.91 -8.68
N ALA A 436 -14.17 -15.81 -8.50
CA ALA A 436 -13.64 -15.40 -7.19
C ALA A 436 -13.77 -13.89 -7.02
N ALA A 437 -14.43 -13.47 -5.94
CA ALA A 437 -14.47 -12.07 -5.56
C ALA A 437 -13.34 -11.77 -4.57
N LEU A 438 -12.51 -10.78 -4.89
CA LEU A 438 -11.36 -10.40 -4.08
C LEU A 438 -11.01 -8.91 -4.23
N ARG A 439 -10.08 -8.44 -3.42
CA ARG A 439 -9.54 -7.08 -3.48
C ARG A 439 -8.16 -7.08 -4.14
N VAL A 440 -7.97 -6.20 -5.11
CA VAL A 440 -6.70 -5.97 -5.79
C VAL A 440 -6.12 -4.66 -5.29
N THR A 441 -4.95 -4.72 -4.69
CA THR A 441 -4.24 -3.56 -4.16
C THR A 441 -2.99 -3.25 -4.99
N SER A 442 -2.59 -1.98 -5.02
CA SER A 442 -1.29 -1.56 -5.54
C SER A 442 -0.31 -1.31 -4.40
N ASP A 443 0.94 -1.72 -4.61
CA ASP A 443 2.07 -1.47 -3.72
C ASP A 443 2.84 -0.18 -4.08
N ARG A 444 2.42 0.49 -5.17
CA ARG A 444 3.08 1.68 -5.73
C ARG A 444 2.07 2.67 -6.29
N ASN A 445 2.43 3.95 -6.27
CA ASN A 445 1.59 5.01 -6.83
C ASN A 445 1.82 5.13 -8.35
N ASP A 446 1.49 4.05 -9.08
CA ASP A 446 1.58 3.93 -10.54
C ASP A 446 0.60 2.85 -11.02
N ALA A 447 0.02 3.03 -12.21
CA ALA A 447 -0.96 2.08 -12.77
C ALA A 447 -0.40 0.66 -12.94
N THR A 448 0.93 0.51 -13.12
CA THR A 448 1.58 -0.81 -13.23
C THR A 448 1.42 -1.68 -11.98
N GLY A 449 1.20 -1.09 -10.80
CA GLY A 449 0.90 -1.84 -9.58
C GLY A 449 -0.40 -2.65 -9.68
N PHE A 450 -1.38 -2.16 -10.44
CA PHE A 450 -2.60 -2.88 -10.76
C PHE A 450 -2.47 -3.76 -11.99
N LEU A 451 -1.73 -3.34 -13.03
CA LEU A 451 -1.75 -3.95 -14.35
C LEU A 451 -0.72 -5.06 -14.54
N ASN A 452 0.50 -4.94 -13.99
CA ASN A 452 1.58 -5.91 -14.26
C ASN A 452 1.24 -7.35 -13.85
N ARG A 453 0.41 -7.54 -12.83
CA ARG A 453 0.03 -8.88 -12.35
C ARG A 453 -0.73 -9.75 -13.37
N TRP A 454 -1.37 -9.13 -14.35
CA TRP A 454 -2.17 -9.85 -15.35
C TRP A 454 -1.37 -10.27 -16.60
N ARG A 455 -0.05 -10.05 -16.61
CA ARG A 455 0.82 -10.53 -17.70
C ARG A 455 0.87 -12.05 -17.72
N MET A 456 1.09 -12.61 -18.90
CA MET A 456 1.28 -14.05 -19.03
C MET A 456 2.49 -14.52 -18.21
N GLY A 457 2.27 -15.59 -17.41
CA GLY A 457 3.33 -16.19 -16.57
C GLY A 457 3.57 -15.52 -15.22
N GLU A 458 2.84 -14.47 -14.88
CA GLU A 458 2.90 -13.90 -13.54
C GLU A 458 2.22 -14.82 -12.53
N GLU A 459 2.85 -15.01 -11.35
CA GLU A 459 2.40 -15.94 -10.30
C GLU A 459 1.00 -15.59 -9.76
N ASP A 460 0.64 -14.32 -9.71
CA ASP A 460 -0.64 -13.82 -9.20
C ASP A 460 -1.64 -13.46 -10.31
N ASN A 461 -1.40 -13.91 -11.55
CA ASN A 461 -2.40 -13.88 -12.63
C ASN A 461 -3.45 -14.98 -12.42
N TYR A 462 -4.15 -14.90 -11.30
CA TYR A 462 -5.13 -15.91 -10.92
C TYR A 462 -6.31 -16.03 -11.90
N ALA A 463 -6.62 -15.01 -12.70
CA ALA A 463 -7.63 -15.13 -13.76
C ALA A 463 -7.21 -16.03 -14.93
N ASN A 464 -5.96 -16.49 -14.96
CA ASN A 464 -5.33 -17.20 -16.07
C ASN A 464 -5.47 -16.41 -17.39
N PHE A 465 -5.45 -15.09 -17.29
CA PHE A 465 -5.57 -14.20 -18.43
C PHE A 465 -4.36 -14.35 -19.36
N THR A 466 -4.61 -14.54 -20.65
CA THR A 466 -3.58 -14.67 -21.67
C THR A 466 -3.87 -13.74 -22.83
N SER A 467 -2.98 -12.77 -23.07
CA SER A 467 -3.10 -11.83 -24.19
C SER A 467 -1.74 -11.27 -24.57
N SER A 468 -1.23 -11.66 -25.73
CA SER A 468 0.01 -11.11 -26.27
C SER A 468 -0.08 -9.61 -26.59
N ALA A 469 -1.28 -9.11 -26.90
CA ALA A 469 -1.53 -7.69 -27.11
C ALA A 469 -1.39 -6.91 -25.79
N TYR A 470 -1.94 -7.44 -24.69
CA TYR A 470 -1.81 -6.86 -23.37
C TYR A 470 -0.33 -6.77 -22.93
N ASP A 471 0.39 -7.88 -23.04
CA ASP A 471 1.81 -7.93 -22.69
C ASP A 471 2.65 -6.97 -23.56
N MET A 472 2.28 -6.80 -24.83
CA MET A 472 2.94 -5.86 -25.72
C MET A 472 2.72 -4.42 -25.25
N LEU A 473 1.48 -4.04 -24.88
CA LEU A 473 1.16 -2.70 -24.38
C LEU A 473 1.99 -2.38 -23.12
N LEU A 474 2.03 -3.27 -22.15
CA LEU A 474 2.85 -3.07 -20.93
C LEU A 474 4.34 -3.01 -21.23
N ARG A 475 4.83 -3.82 -22.17
CA ARG A 475 6.24 -3.81 -22.58
C ARG A 475 6.61 -2.48 -23.25
N VAL A 476 5.78 -1.98 -24.16
CA VAL A 476 6.04 -0.70 -24.84
C VAL A 476 5.94 0.45 -23.85
N ALA A 477 4.98 0.42 -22.91
CA ALA A 477 4.91 1.39 -21.83
C ALA A 477 6.20 1.44 -21.01
N ALA A 478 6.76 0.28 -20.64
CA ALA A 478 7.98 0.18 -19.83
C ALA A 478 9.24 0.76 -20.49
N VAL A 479 9.31 0.80 -21.83
CA VAL A 479 10.47 1.36 -22.56
C VAL A 479 10.20 2.72 -23.17
N SER A 480 8.98 3.25 -23.05
CA SER A 480 8.59 4.53 -23.65
C SER A 480 9.40 5.69 -23.08
N ALA A 481 9.95 6.52 -23.95
CA ALA A 481 10.63 7.75 -23.56
C ALA A 481 9.64 8.93 -23.38
N SER A 482 8.46 8.86 -23.99
CA SER A 482 7.36 9.84 -23.80
C SER A 482 6.47 9.39 -22.65
N GLN A 483 6.26 10.29 -21.69
CA GLN A 483 5.37 10.06 -20.55
C GLN A 483 3.90 9.94 -21.00
N GLU A 484 3.47 10.79 -21.94
CA GLU A 484 2.13 10.75 -22.52
C GLU A 484 1.87 9.44 -23.25
N ALA A 485 2.85 8.95 -24.03
CA ALA A 485 2.71 7.68 -24.73
C ALA A 485 2.68 6.49 -23.74
N ARG A 486 3.45 6.57 -22.66
CA ARG A 486 3.42 5.56 -21.61
C ARG A 486 2.03 5.46 -20.97
N ASP A 487 1.47 6.58 -20.55
CA ASP A 487 0.15 6.61 -19.92
C ASP A 487 -0.94 6.10 -20.86
N ALA A 488 -0.89 6.46 -22.14
CA ALA A 488 -1.83 5.97 -23.16
C ALA A 488 -1.73 4.42 -23.35
N TYR A 489 -0.52 3.85 -23.35
CA TYR A 489 -0.37 2.38 -23.43
C TYR A 489 -0.90 1.68 -22.18
N LEU A 490 -0.75 2.27 -20.99
CA LEU A 490 -1.30 1.70 -19.76
C LEU A 490 -2.83 1.79 -19.74
N GLU A 491 -3.41 2.89 -20.25
CA GLU A 491 -4.86 3.03 -20.42
C GLU A 491 -5.42 1.98 -21.40
N ASP A 492 -4.78 1.79 -22.55
CA ASP A 492 -5.16 0.78 -23.53
C ASP A 492 -5.05 -0.65 -22.95
N ALA A 493 -4.03 -0.92 -22.11
CA ALA A 493 -3.89 -2.20 -21.44
C ALA A 493 -5.03 -2.44 -20.45
N GLU A 494 -5.37 -1.45 -19.62
CA GLU A 494 -6.51 -1.56 -18.70
C GLU A 494 -7.81 -1.83 -19.45
N ARG A 495 -8.09 -1.06 -20.48
CA ARG A 495 -9.29 -1.20 -21.30
C ARG A 495 -9.37 -2.59 -21.90
N LEU A 496 -8.28 -3.09 -22.49
CA LEU A 496 -8.22 -4.42 -23.08
C LEU A 496 -8.50 -5.52 -22.04
N LEU A 497 -7.91 -5.44 -20.83
CA LEU A 497 -8.13 -6.40 -19.76
C LEU A 497 -9.61 -6.47 -19.36
N ILE A 498 -10.25 -5.32 -19.20
CA ILE A 498 -11.66 -5.21 -18.81
C ILE A 498 -12.58 -5.69 -19.94
N GLU A 499 -12.32 -5.29 -21.19
CA GLU A 499 -13.08 -5.75 -22.37
C GLU A 499 -13.06 -7.27 -22.53
N LYS A 500 -11.96 -7.93 -22.19
CA LYS A 500 -11.87 -9.41 -22.20
C LYS A 500 -12.68 -10.08 -21.08
N GLY A 501 -13.12 -9.31 -20.09
CA GLY A 501 -14.02 -9.76 -19.03
C GLY A 501 -13.39 -10.71 -18.00
N ASN A 502 -12.06 -10.92 -18.01
CA ASN A 502 -11.40 -11.78 -17.03
C ASN A 502 -11.38 -11.17 -15.63
N VAL A 503 -11.37 -9.85 -15.56
CA VAL A 503 -11.40 -9.05 -14.33
C VAL A 503 -12.55 -8.06 -14.42
N ILE A 504 -13.49 -8.14 -13.51
CA ILE A 504 -14.65 -7.25 -13.45
C ILE A 504 -14.47 -6.34 -12.22
N PRO A 505 -14.06 -5.07 -12.41
CA PRO A 505 -14.02 -4.10 -11.31
C PRO A 505 -15.44 -3.80 -10.81
N MET A 506 -15.59 -3.69 -9.49
CA MET A 506 -16.89 -3.44 -8.85
C MET A 506 -16.92 -2.10 -8.11
N TYR A 507 -16.05 -1.91 -7.14
CA TYR A 507 -15.92 -0.67 -6.39
C TYR A 507 -14.48 -0.43 -5.97
N CYS A 508 -14.16 0.84 -5.70
CA CYS A 508 -12.90 1.26 -5.09
C CYS A 508 -13.15 1.65 -3.64
N SER A 509 -12.23 1.24 -2.75
CA SER A 509 -12.28 1.62 -1.35
C SER A 509 -11.74 3.03 -1.14
N THR A 510 -12.29 3.76 -0.16
CA THR A 510 -11.69 4.98 0.37
C THR A 510 -11.38 4.79 1.85
N ARG A 511 -10.40 5.54 2.34
CA ARG A 511 -10.12 5.65 3.77
C ARG A 511 -10.70 6.95 4.30
N SER A 512 -11.00 6.95 5.57
CA SER A 512 -11.42 8.15 6.28
C SER A 512 -10.61 8.29 7.56
N TRP A 513 -10.15 9.49 7.83
CA TRP A 513 -9.41 9.79 9.05
C TRP A 513 -9.81 11.16 9.59
N SER A 514 -9.49 11.42 10.84
CA SER A 514 -9.68 12.72 11.45
C SER A 514 -8.50 13.10 12.32
N LEU A 515 -8.21 14.40 12.34
CA LEU A 515 -7.18 15.02 13.15
C LEU A 515 -7.83 16.04 14.10
N SER A 516 -7.39 16.07 15.35
CA SER A 516 -7.80 17.10 16.32
C SER A 516 -7.37 18.48 15.81
N GLU A 517 -8.24 19.47 15.91
CA GLU A 517 -7.99 20.87 15.53
C GLU A 517 -6.78 21.48 16.24
N SER A 518 -6.30 20.87 17.32
CA SER A 518 -5.11 21.29 18.06
C SER A 518 -3.81 20.98 17.32
N PHE A 519 -3.84 20.20 16.25
CA PHE A 519 -2.66 19.72 15.54
C PHE A 519 -2.76 19.93 14.03
N ALA A 520 -1.60 19.99 13.37
CA ALA A 520 -1.42 20.00 11.93
C ALA A 520 -0.18 19.19 11.56
N GLY A 521 0.03 18.92 10.25
CA GLY A 521 1.25 18.28 9.75
C GLY A 521 1.17 16.76 9.63
N VAL A 522 -0.02 16.14 9.75
CA VAL A 522 -0.26 14.76 9.32
C VAL A 522 -0.41 14.72 7.81
N PHE A 523 0.14 13.70 7.16
CA PHE A 523 -0.13 13.42 5.75
C PHE A 523 -0.12 11.91 5.49
N GLY A 524 -0.82 11.48 4.44
CA GLY A 524 -0.81 10.13 3.92
C GLY A 524 -0.03 10.05 2.60
N ASP A 525 0.39 8.86 2.21
CA ASP A 525 1.07 8.62 0.92
C ASP A 525 0.12 8.17 -0.20
N GLY A 526 -1.16 8.03 0.09
CA GLY A 526 -2.14 7.46 -0.84
C GLY A 526 -1.99 5.93 -1.03
N LEU A 527 -1.11 5.27 -0.26
CA LEU A 527 -0.87 3.83 -0.28
C LEU A 527 -1.14 3.18 1.10
N GLY A 528 -1.86 3.89 1.98
CA GLY A 528 -2.28 3.41 3.31
C GLY A 528 -1.33 3.75 4.45
N ARG A 529 -0.20 4.43 4.20
CA ARG A 529 0.71 4.89 5.26
C ARG A 529 0.40 6.31 5.68
N TYR A 530 0.47 6.56 6.96
CA TYR A 530 0.30 7.89 7.55
C TYR A 530 1.59 8.32 8.26
N PHE A 531 1.96 9.58 8.09
CA PHE A 531 3.20 10.14 8.62
C PHE A 531 2.91 11.20 9.66
N PHE A 532 3.50 11.02 10.82
CA PHE A 532 3.34 11.91 12.00
C PHE A 532 4.62 12.68 12.33
N THR A 533 5.70 12.45 11.59
CA THR A 533 7.00 13.09 11.83
C THR A 533 6.97 14.61 11.80
N GLY A 534 6.05 15.20 11.03
CA GLY A 534 5.86 16.64 10.87
C GLY A 534 4.79 17.26 11.77
N VAL A 535 4.16 16.47 12.64
CA VAL A 535 3.04 16.95 13.47
C VAL A 535 3.49 18.04 14.44
N HIS A 536 2.72 19.11 14.50
CA HIS A 536 2.95 20.26 15.36
C HIS A 536 1.61 20.85 15.85
N LYS A 537 1.66 21.70 16.88
CA LYS A 537 0.46 22.42 17.32
C LYS A 537 -0.03 23.33 16.20
N ALA A 538 -1.33 23.28 15.92
CA ALA A 538 -1.95 24.18 14.95
C ALA A 538 -1.80 25.64 15.43
N SER A 539 -1.47 26.54 14.50
CA SER A 539 -1.50 27.96 14.76
C SER A 539 -2.95 28.40 14.96
N LYS A 540 -3.24 29.10 16.04
CA LYS A 540 -4.56 29.68 16.29
C LYS A 540 -4.85 30.81 15.32
#